data_4311ee44c68114db005820c455744017
#
_entry.id   4311ee44c68114db005820c455744017
#
_cell.length_a   1.000
_cell.length_b   1.000
_cell.length_c   1.000
_cell.angle_alpha   90.00
_cell.angle_beta   90.00
_cell.angle_gamma   90.00
#
_symmetry.space_group_name_H-M   'P 1'
#
loop_
_entity.id
_entity.type
_entity.pdbx_description
1 polymer ?
#
loop_
_entity_poly.entity_id
_entity_poly.type
_entity_poly.pdbx_seq_one_letter_code
_entity_poly.pdbx_strand_id
1 'polypeptide(L)'
;MKDINNNFINTKNKPNQADYLEISQTLANFHATCFTNSKNRYSKKSMLFFLENPFYHIFYNQISLAIIQVTSEEAELITLAVESKQRKKGIGCNLLKSIILHLESIDIKNLFLEVAVTNKIALKLYDKVGFITCGLRKGYYGQGTNKKADAIIMTYAIVTGITKTLKSDKKKLQNLYPSG
;
A
#
# COMPACT_ATOMS: atom_id res chain seq x y z
N MET A 1 1.01 14.91 19.30
CA MET A 1 1.00 14.47 17.88
C MET A 1 -0.36 14.82 17.33
N LYS A 2 -0.45 15.73 16.35
CA LYS A 2 -1.75 16.05 15.73
C LYS A 2 -2.20 14.81 14.97
N ASP A 3 -3.38 14.30 15.30
CA ASP A 3 -4.05 13.26 14.54
C ASP A 3 -4.20 13.74 13.10
N ILE A 4 -3.42 13.14 12.22
CA ILE A 4 -3.59 13.34 10.78
C ILE A 4 -4.86 12.57 10.45
N ASN A 5 -5.98 13.27 10.27
CA ASN A 5 -7.25 12.68 9.84
C ASN A 5 -7.00 11.98 8.50
N ASN A 6 -6.74 10.68 8.56
CA ASN A 6 -6.65 9.83 7.39
C ASN A 6 -8.07 9.51 6.94
N ASN A 7 -8.47 10.07 5.82
CA ASN A 7 -9.71 9.64 5.17
C ASN A 7 -9.44 8.25 4.57
N PHE A 8 -10.29 7.32 4.93
CA PHE A 8 -10.24 5.96 4.44
C PHE A 8 -11.55 5.63 3.73
N ILE A 9 -11.49 5.30 2.46
CA ILE A 9 -12.63 4.88 1.66
C ILE A 9 -12.52 3.38 1.39
N ASN A 10 -13.52 2.63 1.82
CA ASN A 10 -13.67 1.21 1.52
C ASN A 10 -15.12 0.89 1.13
N THR A 11 -15.45 -0.36 0.99
CA THR A 11 -16.81 -0.81 0.64
C THR A 11 -17.90 -0.39 1.64
N LYS A 12 -17.54 -0.12 2.91
CA LYS A 12 -18.50 0.20 3.99
C LYS A 12 -18.74 1.69 4.18
N ASN A 13 -17.77 2.55 3.81
CA ASN A 13 -17.82 4.00 4.00
C ASN A 13 -17.61 4.79 2.70
N LYS A 14 -18.07 4.25 1.57
CA LYS A 14 -17.99 4.96 0.29
C LYS A 14 -18.78 6.27 0.34
N PRO A 15 -18.23 7.36 -0.20
CA PRO A 15 -18.96 8.60 -0.41
C PRO A 15 -20.18 8.37 -1.33
N ASN A 16 -21.10 9.33 -1.38
CA ASN A 16 -22.18 9.29 -2.36
C ASN A 16 -21.60 9.32 -3.79
N GLN A 17 -22.25 8.63 -4.71
CA GLN A 17 -21.79 8.55 -6.10
C GLN A 17 -21.64 9.93 -6.76
N ALA A 18 -22.45 10.91 -6.34
CA ALA A 18 -22.34 12.30 -6.81
C ALA A 18 -20.98 12.93 -6.48
N ASP A 19 -20.37 12.54 -5.34
CA ASP A 19 -19.09 13.09 -4.87
C ASP A 19 -17.89 12.44 -5.56
N TYR A 20 -18.07 11.28 -6.22
CA TYR A 20 -16.96 10.54 -6.85
C TYR A 20 -16.23 11.34 -7.91
N LEU A 21 -16.93 12.14 -8.69
CA LEU A 21 -16.32 12.95 -9.75
C LEU A 21 -15.36 14.01 -9.19
N GLU A 22 -15.74 14.65 -8.09
CA GLU A 22 -14.92 15.66 -7.40
C GLU A 22 -13.73 15.00 -6.70
N ILE A 23 -14.00 13.93 -5.93
CA ILE A 23 -12.95 13.18 -5.24
C ILE A 23 -11.95 12.60 -6.22
N SER A 24 -12.40 12.00 -7.34
CA SER A 24 -11.52 11.45 -8.37
C SER A 24 -10.59 12.50 -8.98
N GLN A 25 -11.08 13.72 -9.20
CA GLN A 25 -10.27 14.83 -9.69
C GLN A 25 -9.24 15.27 -8.66
N THR A 26 -9.65 15.38 -7.39
CA THR A 26 -8.76 15.75 -6.27
C THR A 26 -7.62 14.73 -6.10
N LEU A 27 -7.94 13.44 -6.08
CA LEU A 27 -6.96 12.36 -5.97
C LEU A 27 -6.01 12.33 -7.18
N ALA A 28 -6.52 12.52 -8.41
CA ALA A 28 -5.70 12.57 -9.62
C ALA A 28 -4.73 13.75 -9.61
N ASN A 29 -5.21 14.93 -9.21
CA ASN A 29 -4.37 16.13 -9.08
C ASN A 29 -3.25 15.90 -8.04
N PHE A 30 -3.61 15.40 -6.86
CA PHE A 30 -2.63 15.08 -5.81
C PHE A 30 -1.59 14.06 -6.31
N HIS A 31 -2.04 12.96 -6.91
CA HIS A 31 -1.16 11.93 -7.44
C HIS A 31 -0.19 12.50 -8.49
N ALA A 32 -0.69 13.37 -9.38
CA ALA A 32 0.13 14.01 -10.41
C ALA A 32 1.23 14.92 -9.85
N THR A 33 1.01 15.56 -8.69
CA THR A 33 2.05 16.37 -8.02
C THR A 33 3.15 15.53 -7.41
N CYS A 34 2.85 14.28 -7.05
CA CYS A 34 3.81 13.36 -6.41
C CYS A 34 4.71 12.62 -7.40
N PHE A 35 4.27 12.46 -8.65
CA PHE A 35 4.98 11.71 -9.70
C PHE A 35 5.39 12.64 -10.85
N THR A 36 6.70 12.82 -11.04
CA THR A 36 7.24 13.66 -12.13
C THR A 36 7.05 13.03 -13.50
N ASN A 37 7.12 11.69 -13.60
CA ASN A 37 6.89 10.97 -14.84
C ASN A 37 5.39 10.82 -15.10
N SER A 38 4.90 11.40 -16.20
CA SER A 38 3.48 11.35 -16.60
C SER A 38 2.94 9.93 -16.80
N LYS A 39 3.79 8.99 -17.23
CA LYS A 39 3.40 7.58 -17.42
C LYS A 39 3.02 6.86 -16.11
N ASN A 40 3.49 7.36 -14.96
CA ASN A 40 3.18 6.81 -13.64
C ASN A 40 2.02 7.53 -12.96
N ARG A 41 1.33 8.44 -13.67
CA ARG A 41 0.22 9.22 -13.12
C ARG A 41 -1.11 8.53 -13.43
N TYR A 42 -1.91 8.38 -12.41
CA TYR A 42 -3.30 7.96 -12.59
C TYR A 42 -4.16 9.16 -12.99
N SER A 43 -4.96 8.98 -14.03
CA SER A 43 -5.93 9.98 -14.52
C SER A 43 -7.15 10.05 -13.60
N LYS A 44 -7.98 11.10 -13.79
CA LYS A 44 -9.31 11.17 -13.15
C LYS A 44 -10.14 9.91 -13.42
N LYS A 45 -10.13 9.40 -14.67
CA LYS A 45 -10.84 8.17 -15.04
C LYS A 45 -10.33 6.95 -14.26
N SER A 46 -9.01 6.84 -14.06
CA SER A 46 -8.43 5.76 -13.24
C SER A 46 -8.83 5.88 -11.77
N MET A 47 -8.81 7.11 -11.21
CA MET A 47 -9.22 7.33 -9.83
C MET A 47 -10.71 7.04 -9.62
N LEU A 48 -11.56 7.42 -10.59
CA LEU A 48 -12.98 7.11 -10.58
C LEU A 48 -13.21 5.60 -10.59
N PHE A 49 -12.50 4.85 -11.45
CA PHE A 49 -12.54 3.39 -11.48
C PHE A 49 -12.19 2.78 -10.11
N PHE A 50 -11.15 3.27 -9.43
CA PHE A 50 -10.78 2.78 -8.10
C PHE A 50 -11.85 3.11 -7.05
N LEU A 51 -12.50 4.27 -7.14
CA LEU A 51 -13.60 4.66 -6.23
C LEU A 51 -14.85 3.81 -6.43
N GLU A 52 -15.21 3.50 -7.68
CA GLU A 52 -16.39 2.72 -8.01
C GLU A 52 -16.25 1.23 -7.71
N ASN A 53 -15.03 0.71 -7.82
CA ASN A 53 -14.78 -0.72 -7.70
C ASN A 53 -14.63 -1.14 -6.21
N PRO A 54 -15.42 -2.12 -5.71
CA PRO A 54 -15.38 -2.54 -4.32
C PRO A 54 -14.07 -3.23 -3.88
N PHE A 55 -13.28 -3.73 -4.82
CA PHE A 55 -12.01 -4.38 -4.52
C PHE A 55 -10.88 -3.38 -4.20
N TYR A 56 -11.08 -2.07 -4.42
CA TYR A 56 -10.07 -1.07 -4.12
C TYR A 56 -10.39 -0.31 -2.84
N HIS A 57 -9.40 -0.23 -1.96
CA HIS A 57 -9.45 0.59 -0.76
C HIS A 57 -8.47 1.76 -0.89
N ILE A 58 -8.92 2.95 -0.55
CA ILE A 58 -8.18 4.20 -0.76
C ILE A 58 -7.93 4.85 0.59
N PHE A 59 -6.67 5.11 0.90
CA PHE A 59 -6.21 5.85 2.07
C PHE A 59 -5.67 7.19 1.60
N TYR A 60 -6.25 8.28 2.05
CA TYR A 60 -5.79 9.59 1.61
C TYR A 60 -5.99 10.67 2.67
N ASN A 61 -5.16 11.68 2.58
CA ASN A 61 -5.28 12.95 3.27
C ASN A 61 -4.59 14.04 2.42
N GLN A 62 -4.45 15.26 2.96
CA GLN A 62 -3.87 16.39 2.24
C GLN A 62 -2.41 16.19 1.78
N ILE A 63 -1.68 15.24 2.36
CA ILE A 63 -0.23 15.06 2.14
C ILE A 63 0.17 13.64 1.73
N SER A 64 -0.77 12.69 1.70
CA SER A 64 -0.50 11.31 1.33
C SER A 64 -1.70 10.60 0.71
N LEU A 65 -1.42 9.64 -0.17
CA LEU A 65 -2.39 8.79 -0.84
C LEU A 65 -1.80 7.39 -0.98
N ALA A 66 -2.60 6.37 -0.68
CA ALA A 66 -2.33 5.00 -1.09
C ALA A 66 -3.60 4.34 -1.59
N ILE A 67 -3.45 3.45 -2.58
CA ILE A 67 -4.51 2.63 -3.13
C ILE A 67 -4.04 1.19 -3.04
N ILE A 68 -4.87 0.34 -2.46
CA ILE A 68 -4.67 -1.10 -2.43
C ILE A 68 -5.81 -1.79 -3.16
N GLN A 69 -5.50 -2.89 -3.83
CA GLN A 69 -6.49 -3.84 -4.31
C GLN A 69 -6.58 -4.98 -3.31
N VAL A 70 -7.78 -5.40 -2.94
CA VAL A 70 -8.04 -6.45 -1.95
C VAL A 70 -8.81 -7.58 -2.64
N THR A 71 -8.33 -8.80 -2.47
CA THR A 71 -9.00 -10.04 -2.88
C THR A 71 -9.48 -10.79 -1.63
N SER A 72 -9.82 -12.08 -1.74
CA SER A 72 -10.28 -12.87 -0.59
C SER A 72 -9.21 -13.07 0.49
N GLU A 73 -7.94 -13.23 0.12
CA GLU A 73 -6.85 -13.57 1.06
C GLU A 73 -5.62 -12.67 0.93
N GLU A 74 -5.53 -11.89 -0.13
CA GLU A 74 -4.35 -11.12 -0.49
C GLU A 74 -4.72 -9.69 -0.85
N ALA A 75 -3.78 -8.79 -0.68
CA ALA A 75 -3.88 -7.42 -1.15
C ALA A 75 -2.63 -7.03 -1.94
N GLU A 76 -2.80 -6.08 -2.85
CA GLU A 76 -1.70 -5.48 -3.60
C GLU A 76 -1.69 -3.96 -3.41
N LEU A 77 -0.54 -3.41 -3.07
CA LEU A 77 -0.32 -1.96 -3.04
C LEU A 77 -0.13 -1.44 -4.46
N ILE A 78 -1.16 -0.84 -5.01
CA ILE A 78 -1.18 -0.29 -6.38
C ILE A 78 -0.35 0.99 -6.48
N THR A 79 -0.46 1.87 -5.48
CA THR A 79 0.33 3.11 -5.41
C THR A 79 0.45 3.61 -3.99
N LEU A 80 1.57 4.28 -3.71
CA LEU A 80 1.80 5.05 -2.49
C LEU A 80 2.46 6.38 -2.87
N ALA A 81 1.82 7.46 -2.53
CA ALA A 81 2.25 8.81 -2.82
C ALA A 81 2.34 9.64 -1.53
N VAL A 82 3.44 10.39 -1.39
CA VAL A 82 3.61 11.39 -0.32
C VAL A 82 4.08 12.68 -0.97
N GLU A 83 3.45 13.79 -0.60
CA GLU A 83 3.83 15.12 -1.06
C GLU A 83 5.33 15.34 -0.91
N SER A 84 5.99 15.90 -1.93
CA SER A 84 7.45 15.98 -2.00
C SER A 84 8.07 16.70 -0.79
N LYS A 85 7.47 17.80 -0.33
CA LYS A 85 7.89 18.58 0.84
C LYS A 85 7.70 17.86 2.18
N GLN A 86 6.92 16.78 2.20
CA GLN A 86 6.59 15.99 3.39
C GLN A 86 7.33 14.64 3.44
N ARG A 87 8.12 14.32 2.41
CA ARG A 87 8.92 13.09 2.39
C ARG A 87 9.99 13.09 3.48
N LYS A 88 10.51 11.90 3.81
CA LYS A 88 11.53 11.65 4.86
C LYS A 88 11.08 12.00 6.29
N LYS A 89 9.79 12.28 6.53
CA LYS A 89 9.20 12.56 7.85
C LYS A 89 8.42 11.37 8.43
N GLY A 90 8.60 10.17 7.89
CA GLY A 90 7.92 8.96 8.37
C GLY A 90 6.49 8.75 7.84
N ILE A 91 5.92 9.68 7.06
CA ILE A 91 4.52 9.64 6.61
C ILE A 91 4.21 8.37 5.81
N GLY A 92 5.07 8.00 4.84
CA GLY A 92 4.88 6.76 4.07
C GLY A 92 4.93 5.50 4.94
N CYS A 93 5.79 5.48 5.97
CA CYS A 93 5.87 4.38 6.92
C CYS A 93 4.58 4.27 7.76
N ASN A 94 4.06 5.41 8.25
CA ASN A 94 2.82 5.44 9.03
C ASN A 94 1.62 5.04 8.17
N LEU A 95 1.57 5.48 6.91
CA LEU A 95 0.51 5.09 5.97
C LEU A 95 0.52 3.58 5.72
N LEU A 96 1.68 2.97 5.49
CA LEU A 96 1.81 1.51 5.34
C LEU A 96 1.38 0.76 6.60
N LYS A 97 1.73 1.25 7.79
CA LYS A 97 1.27 0.65 9.04
C LYS A 97 -0.25 0.71 9.20
N SER A 98 -0.88 1.83 8.84
CA SER A 98 -2.35 1.94 8.84
C SER A 98 -3.00 0.97 7.87
N ILE A 99 -2.41 0.78 6.68
CA ILE A 99 -2.87 -0.21 5.70
C ILE A 99 -2.75 -1.63 6.26
N ILE A 100 -1.61 -1.98 6.85
CA ILE A 100 -1.38 -3.31 7.45
C ILE A 100 -2.39 -3.60 8.57
N LEU A 101 -2.64 -2.63 9.46
CA LEU A 101 -3.66 -2.76 10.52
C LEU A 101 -5.07 -2.95 9.94
N HIS A 102 -5.41 -2.21 8.88
CA HIS A 102 -6.68 -2.40 8.20
C HIS A 102 -6.79 -3.80 7.59
N LEU A 103 -5.77 -4.25 6.87
CA LEU A 103 -5.75 -5.57 6.24
C LEU A 103 -5.79 -6.71 7.30
N GLU A 104 -5.13 -6.52 8.44
CA GLU A 104 -5.25 -7.42 9.60
C GLU A 104 -6.71 -7.50 10.09
N SER A 105 -7.43 -6.38 10.15
CA SER A 105 -8.82 -6.31 10.64
C SER A 105 -9.84 -6.98 9.72
N ILE A 106 -9.47 -7.27 8.48
CA ILE A 106 -10.30 -7.96 7.47
C ILE A 106 -9.69 -9.31 7.04
N ASP A 107 -8.81 -9.89 7.88
CA ASP A 107 -8.22 -11.21 7.75
C ASP A 107 -7.41 -11.46 6.45
N ILE A 108 -6.85 -10.42 5.84
CA ILE A 108 -5.92 -10.56 4.72
C ILE A 108 -4.58 -11.11 5.22
N LYS A 109 -4.02 -12.07 4.49
CA LYS A 109 -2.81 -12.79 4.89
C LYS A 109 -1.52 -12.16 4.36
N ASN A 110 -1.56 -11.60 3.17
CA ASN A 110 -0.38 -11.05 2.51
C ASN A 110 -0.68 -9.72 1.82
N LEU A 111 0.27 -8.80 1.92
CA LEU A 111 0.28 -7.56 1.13
C LEU A 111 1.47 -7.59 0.18
N PHE A 112 1.19 -7.56 -1.12
CA PHE A 112 2.18 -7.52 -2.19
C PHE A 112 2.38 -6.10 -2.72
N LEU A 113 3.50 -5.87 -3.36
CA LEU A 113 3.77 -4.68 -4.17
C LEU A 113 4.81 -4.97 -5.25
N GLU A 114 4.78 -4.16 -6.30
CA GLU A 114 5.84 -4.09 -7.31
C GLU A 114 6.55 -2.74 -7.25
N VAL A 115 7.86 -2.75 -7.26
CA VAL A 115 8.68 -1.52 -7.19
C VAL A 115 9.84 -1.58 -8.18
N ALA A 116 10.07 -0.49 -8.93
CA ALA A 116 11.21 -0.42 -9.84
C ALA A 116 12.53 -0.60 -9.08
N VAL A 117 13.46 -1.41 -9.60
CA VAL A 117 14.80 -1.62 -9.03
C VAL A 117 15.58 -0.31 -8.83
N THR A 118 15.23 0.71 -9.62
CA THR A 118 15.81 2.05 -9.56
C THR A 118 15.23 2.93 -8.47
N ASN A 119 14.05 2.59 -7.92
CA ASN A 119 13.38 3.38 -6.87
C ASN A 119 13.94 3.05 -5.47
N LYS A 120 15.20 3.43 -5.24
CA LYS A 120 15.92 3.14 -3.99
C LYS A 120 15.24 3.73 -2.74
N ILE A 121 14.45 4.81 -2.90
CA ILE A 121 13.73 5.44 -1.78
C ILE A 121 12.57 4.57 -1.34
N ALA A 122 11.77 4.06 -2.28
CA ALA A 122 10.65 3.18 -1.98
C ALA A 122 11.14 1.82 -1.45
N LEU A 123 12.20 1.24 -2.04
CA LEU A 123 12.80 0.01 -1.55
C LEU A 123 13.21 0.11 -0.09
N LYS A 124 13.92 1.19 0.31
CA LYS A 124 14.29 1.43 1.72
C LYS A 124 13.08 1.61 2.63
N LEU A 125 11.99 2.19 2.12
CA LEU A 125 10.75 2.34 2.90
C LEU A 125 10.10 0.99 3.16
N TYR A 126 9.97 0.16 2.13
CA TYR A 126 9.33 -1.16 2.24
C TYR A 126 10.15 -2.11 3.12
N ASP A 127 11.46 -2.14 2.92
CA ASP A 127 12.39 -2.92 3.77
C ASP A 127 12.29 -2.51 5.25
N LYS A 128 12.29 -1.20 5.54
CA LYS A 128 12.10 -0.67 6.90
C LYS A 128 10.78 -1.08 7.55
N VAL A 129 9.72 -1.26 6.77
CA VAL A 129 8.40 -1.70 7.27
C VAL A 129 8.38 -3.20 7.50
N GLY A 130 9.27 -3.95 6.85
CA GLY A 130 9.39 -5.40 6.98
C GLY A 130 8.93 -6.20 5.77
N PHE A 131 8.78 -5.55 4.60
CA PHE A 131 8.58 -6.27 3.34
C PHE A 131 9.84 -7.04 2.96
N ILE A 132 9.65 -8.23 2.42
CA ILE A 132 10.72 -9.07 1.89
C ILE A 132 10.57 -9.23 0.38
N THR A 133 11.69 -9.33 -0.33
CA THR A 133 11.68 -9.63 -1.78
C THR A 133 11.24 -11.08 -2.00
N CYS A 134 10.24 -11.28 -2.86
CA CYS A 134 9.74 -12.60 -3.24
C CYS A 134 9.83 -12.88 -4.74
N GLY A 135 10.18 -11.90 -5.56
CA GLY A 135 10.32 -12.09 -6.99
C GLY A 135 10.95 -10.93 -7.74
N LEU A 136 11.21 -11.16 -9.03
CA LEU A 136 11.73 -10.17 -9.97
C LEU A 136 10.98 -10.29 -11.30
N ARG A 137 10.43 -9.18 -11.78
CA ARG A 137 9.76 -9.08 -13.08
C ARG A 137 10.63 -8.28 -14.04
N LYS A 138 11.26 -8.97 -14.98
CA LYS A 138 12.18 -8.35 -15.94
C LYS A 138 11.45 -7.45 -16.93
N GLY A 139 12.03 -6.27 -17.21
CA GLY A 139 11.58 -5.35 -18.24
C GLY A 139 10.18 -4.75 -18.04
N TYR A 140 9.67 -4.73 -16.81
CA TYR A 140 8.31 -4.29 -16.49
C TYR A 140 8.10 -2.78 -16.70
N TYR A 141 9.03 -1.97 -16.20
CA TYR A 141 8.98 -0.52 -16.35
C TYR A 141 9.65 -0.09 -17.66
N GLY A 142 9.02 0.83 -18.39
CA GLY A 142 9.62 1.43 -19.59
C GLY A 142 9.21 0.76 -20.90
N GLN A 143 8.10 0.02 -20.95
CA GLN A 143 7.52 -0.43 -22.22
C GLN A 143 7.32 0.77 -23.16
N GLY A 144 7.90 0.70 -24.36
CA GLY A 144 7.91 1.81 -25.34
C GLY A 144 9.03 2.84 -25.16
N THR A 145 10.03 2.56 -24.32
CA THR A 145 11.27 3.36 -24.19
C THR A 145 12.50 2.44 -24.28
N ASN A 146 13.65 2.99 -24.70
CA ASN A 146 14.93 2.24 -24.76
C ASN A 146 15.49 1.89 -23.37
N LYS A 147 14.87 2.32 -22.26
CA LYS A 147 15.29 2.04 -20.89
C LYS A 147 14.23 1.17 -20.20
N LYS A 148 14.38 -0.14 -20.32
CA LYS A 148 13.59 -1.10 -19.55
C LYS A 148 14.19 -1.18 -18.14
N ALA A 149 13.35 -1.10 -17.12
CA ALA A 149 13.74 -1.36 -15.73
C ALA A 149 12.94 -2.53 -15.18
N ASP A 150 13.60 -3.39 -14.42
CA ASP A 150 12.97 -4.51 -13.75
C ASP A 150 12.15 -4.02 -12.56
N ALA A 151 11.12 -4.78 -12.19
CA ALA A 151 10.38 -4.60 -10.96
C ALA A 151 10.78 -5.68 -9.94
N ILE A 152 11.04 -5.27 -8.72
CA ILE A 152 11.14 -6.17 -7.57
C ILE A 152 9.73 -6.39 -7.05
N ILE A 153 9.34 -7.64 -6.87
CA ILE A 153 8.10 -8.02 -6.20
C ILE A 153 8.45 -8.22 -4.72
N MET A 154 7.72 -7.53 -3.84
CA MET A 154 7.90 -7.65 -2.40
C MET A 154 6.58 -8.05 -1.74
N THR A 155 6.68 -8.74 -0.61
CA THR A 155 5.54 -9.17 0.19
C THR A 155 5.74 -8.85 1.66
N TYR A 156 4.63 -8.60 2.35
CA TYR A 156 4.54 -8.49 3.79
C TYR A 156 3.50 -9.49 4.30
N ALA A 157 3.93 -10.44 5.15
CA ALA A 157 3.03 -11.40 5.78
C ALA A 157 2.29 -10.76 6.96
N ILE A 158 0.97 -10.67 6.88
CA ILE A 158 0.12 -10.09 7.91
C ILE A 158 -0.18 -11.16 8.95
N VAL A 159 0.17 -10.87 10.21
CA VAL A 159 -0.08 -11.79 11.33
C VAL A 159 -1.46 -11.50 11.88
N THR A 160 -2.47 -12.27 11.48
CA THR A 160 -3.83 -12.15 12.00
C THR A 160 -3.93 -12.55 13.47
N GLY A 161 -5.01 -12.15 14.16
CA GLY A 161 -5.20 -12.43 15.60
C GLY A 161 -5.06 -13.91 15.96
N ILE A 162 -5.54 -14.83 15.12
CA ILE A 162 -5.40 -16.28 15.28
C ILE A 162 -3.92 -16.69 15.26
N THR A 163 -3.14 -16.15 14.35
CA THR A 163 -1.71 -16.44 14.22
C THR A 163 -0.89 -15.84 15.38
N LYS A 164 -1.33 -14.70 15.93
CA LYS A 164 -0.72 -14.12 17.14
C LYS A 164 -0.91 -15.03 18.35
N THR A 165 -2.12 -15.55 18.55
CA THR A 165 -2.45 -16.49 19.64
C THR A 165 -1.62 -17.76 19.52
N LEU A 166 -1.57 -18.39 18.34
CA LEU A 166 -0.77 -19.60 18.12
C LEU A 166 0.74 -19.39 18.33
N LYS A 167 1.29 -18.21 17.94
CA LYS A 167 2.70 -17.88 18.20
C LYS A 167 2.98 -17.64 19.69
N SER A 168 2.05 -17.01 20.40
CA SER A 168 2.16 -16.82 21.86
C SER A 168 2.12 -18.14 22.60
N ASP A 169 1.25 -19.05 22.18
CA ASP A 169 1.09 -20.37 22.80
C ASP A 169 2.28 -21.27 22.51
N LYS A 170 2.82 -21.26 21.28
CA LYS A 170 4.10 -21.95 20.96
C LYS A 170 5.26 -21.44 21.82
N LYS A 171 5.36 -20.13 22.02
CA LYS A 171 6.42 -19.54 22.85
C LYS A 171 6.25 -19.91 24.34
N LYS A 172 5.01 -19.99 24.83
CA LYS A 172 4.70 -20.49 26.18
C LYS A 172 5.05 -21.97 26.34
N LEU A 173 4.71 -22.80 25.35
CA LEU A 173 5.02 -24.23 25.35
C LEU A 173 6.54 -24.49 25.29
N GLN A 174 7.30 -23.76 24.47
CA GLN A 174 8.77 -23.86 24.44
C GLN A 174 9.43 -23.48 25.78
N ASN A 175 8.86 -22.52 26.50
CA ASN A 175 9.36 -22.15 27.83
C ASN A 175 9.00 -23.16 28.92
N LEU A 176 7.98 -24.00 28.71
CA LEU A 176 7.57 -25.05 29.62
C LEU A 176 8.32 -26.38 29.41
N TYR A 177 8.81 -26.59 28.15
CA TYR A 177 9.57 -27.76 27.74
C TYR A 177 10.83 -27.34 27.01
N PRO A 178 11.89 -26.85 27.68
CA PRO A 178 13.16 -26.58 27.06
C PRO A 178 13.73 -27.90 26.52
N SER A 179 14.03 -27.92 25.22
CA SER A 179 14.71 -29.05 24.60
C SER A 179 16.06 -29.24 25.28
N GLY A 180 16.24 -30.40 25.94
CA GLY A 180 17.48 -30.83 26.52
C GLY A 180 18.56 -31.07 25.46
#